data_13d73030a4f200a7b35f4ff1d20e3ba1
#
_entry.id   13d73030a4f200a7b35f4ff1d20e3ba1
#
_cell.length_a   1.000
_cell.length_b   1.000
_cell.length_c   1.000
_cell.angle_alpha   90.00
_cell.angle_beta   90.00
_cell.angle_gamma   90.00
#
_symmetry.space_group_name_H-M   'P 1'
#
loop_
_entity.id
_entity.type
_entity.pdbx_description
1 polymer ?
#
loop_
_entity_poly.entity_id
_entity_poly.type
_entity_poly.pdbx_seq_one_letter_code
_entity_poly.pdbx_strand_id
1 'polypeptide(L)'
;MGVSAIVLAAGEGSRMRSSRPKPLHLICGRAMVMHVIHALEGVQPDRTVLVVGHGAERVTKKVQEQAPEWANVQFVEQTVQRGTGDAAMVGMTVIPGDDLDDDSTVVVLPGDTPLLQADTLSGLVAAHVAGGFAATVCTSVLDDPTGYGRIIRSTGKGDTSRVLRIVEHRDATDEERAVHEVNTGMYAFRRDLLGPALRHLSPDNAQGEYYLTDVIGVLAAMGHRVGRYEAPAEETQGVNDRWQLALAERELRSRINRRWLLNGVTMLDPRQTFLDVTVRLGRDVTIYPGTILQGDTVIGDRCDIGPDVRLTDCVVGDDCTVASTVGIDSEVGAGADVGPFAHLPAGSAVTSGAATGAFYTAPPA
;
A
#
# COMPACT_ATOMS: atom_id res chain seq x y z
N MET A 1 1.77 -2.20 25.21
CA MET A 1 0.53 -2.61 24.52
C MET A 1 0.95 -3.17 23.19
N GLY A 2 0.81 -4.48 22.98
CA GLY A 2 1.25 -5.14 21.77
C GLY A 2 0.29 -4.87 20.59
N VAL A 3 0.83 -4.75 19.38
CA VAL A 3 0.05 -4.63 18.15
C VAL A 3 0.35 -5.81 17.25
N SER A 4 -0.66 -6.52 16.78
CA SER A 4 -0.55 -7.51 15.70
C SER A 4 -1.28 -7.01 14.47
N ALA A 5 -0.74 -7.27 13.28
CA ALA A 5 -1.38 -6.89 12.03
C ALA A 5 -1.83 -8.15 11.25
N ILE A 6 -3.02 -8.12 10.69
CA ILE A 6 -3.52 -9.09 9.72
C ILE A 6 -3.74 -8.37 8.40
N VAL A 7 -3.01 -8.78 7.35
CA VAL A 7 -3.15 -8.24 6.00
C VAL A 7 -3.88 -9.26 5.13
N LEU A 8 -5.06 -8.89 4.63
CA LEU A 8 -5.92 -9.76 3.83
C LEU A 8 -5.53 -9.69 2.35
N ALA A 9 -4.90 -10.74 1.84
CA ALA A 9 -4.39 -10.82 0.46
C ALA A 9 -4.82 -12.12 -0.27
N ALA A 10 -5.88 -12.81 0.21
CA ALA A 10 -6.31 -14.10 -0.30
C ALA A 10 -7.21 -14.04 -1.53
N GLY A 11 -7.79 -12.87 -1.85
CA GLY A 11 -8.77 -12.71 -2.92
C GLY A 11 -8.24 -13.05 -4.31
N GLU A 12 -9.08 -13.64 -5.16
CA GLU A 12 -8.73 -14.06 -6.53
C GLU A 12 -8.34 -12.88 -7.45
N GLY A 13 -8.97 -11.71 -7.27
CA GLY A 13 -8.68 -10.53 -8.08
C GLY A 13 -9.08 -10.68 -9.56
N SER A 14 -10.13 -11.40 -9.88
CA SER A 14 -10.62 -11.72 -11.23
C SER A 14 -10.79 -10.48 -12.13
N ARG A 15 -11.18 -9.33 -11.56
CA ARG A 15 -11.31 -8.04 -12.27
C ARG A 15 -10.00 -7.49 -12.82
N MET A 16 -8.85 -7.94 -12.29
CA MET A 16 -7.53 -7.57 -12.82
C MET A 16 -7.24 -8.19 -14.19
N ARG A 17 -7.94 -9.27 -14.56
CA ARG A 17 -7.76 -10.01 -15.83
C ARG A 17 -6.30 -10.34 -16.10
N SER A 18 -5.62 -10.93 -15.13
CA SER A 18 -4.17 -11.14 -15.13
C SER A 18 -3.80 -12.50 -14.56
N SER A 19 -2.75 -13.12 -15.12
CA SER A 19 -2.09 -14.29 -14.50
C SER A 19 -1.21 -13.92 -13.29
N ARG A 20 -0.92 -12.61 -13.11
CA ARG A 20 -0.22 -12.12 -11.93
C ARG A 20 -1.22 -12.00 -10.79
N PRO A 21 -0.96 -12.58 -9.60
CA PRO A 21 -1.81 -12.39 -8.43
C PRO A 21 -2.03 -10.90 -8.13
N LYS A 22 -3.26 -10.53 -7.74
CA LYS A 22 -3.64 -9.14 -7.49
C LYS A 22 -2.65 -8.39 -6.57
N PRO A 23 -2.21 -8.97 -5.42
CA PRO A 23 -1.30 -8.27 -4.50
C PRO A 23 0.08 -7.97 -5.08
N LEU A 24 0.46 -8.66 -6.19
CA LEU A 24 1.78 -8.52 -6.84
C LEU A 24 1.82 -7.52 -8.00
N HIS A 25 0.71 -6.84 -8.32
CA HIS A 25 0.77 -5.75 -9.30
C HIS A 25 1.60 -4.60 -8.74
N LEU A 26 2.47 -4.05 -9.61
CA LEU A 26 3.39 -2.99 -9.21
C LEU A 26 2.72 -1.62 -9.27
N ILE A 27 3.11 -0.77 -8.36
CA ILE A 27 2.83 0.67 -8.32
C ILE A 27 4.15 1.35 -7.95
N CYS A 28 4.64 2.24 -8.80
CA CYS A 28 5.96 2.88 -8.67
C CYS A 28 7.05 1.87 -8.25
N GLY A 29 7.16 0.76 -9.01
CA GLY A 29 8.17 -0.29 -8.85
C GLY A 29 7.94 -1.30 -7.73
N ARG A 30 7.00 -1.07 -6.81
CA ARG A 30 6.76 -1.93 -5.64
C ARG A 30 5.42 -2.65 -5.75
N ALA A 31 5.35 -3.92 -5.33
CA ALA A 31 4.10 -4.69 -5.27
C ALA A 31 3.07 -4.06 -4.32
N MET A 32 1.78 -4.06 -4.68
CA MET A 32 0.72 -3.42 -3.87
C MET A 32 0.74 -3.86 -2.40
N VAL A 33 0.84 -5.17 -2.14
CA VAL A 33 0.89 -5.69 -0.77
C VAL A 33 2.10 -5.17 0.01
N MET A 34 3.20 -4.91 -0.66
CA MET A 34 4.41 -4.36 -0.04
C MET A 34 4.23 -2.91 0.39
N HIS A 35 3.41 -2.11 -0.31
CA HIS A 35 3.05 -0.76 0.16
C HIS A 35 2.28 -0.83 1.48
N VAL A 36 1.33 -1.77 1.59
CA VAL A 36 0.57 -1.98 2.84
C VAL A 36 1.48 -2.44 3.98
N ILE A 37 2.40 -3.38 3.71
CA ILE A 37 3.39 -3.82 4.72
C ILE A 37 4.27 -2.64 5.17
N HIS A 38 4.76 -1.80 4.25
CA HIS A 38 5.55 -0.63 4.62
C HIS A 38 4.76 0.41 5.42
N ALA A 39 3.45 0.56 5.18
CA ALA A 39 2.63 1.46 5.98
C ALA A 39 2.53 1.02 7.45
N LEU A 40 2.72 -0.28 7.75
CA LEU A 40 2.75 -0.81 9.12
C LEU A 40 3.93 -0.28 9.95
N GLU A 41 4.94 0.37 9.34
CA GLU A 41 6.03 1.03 10.06
C GLU A 41 5.49 2.03 11.11
N GLY A 42 4.35 2.67 10.83
CA GLY A 42 3.72 3.61 11.75
C GLY A 42 3.22 3.00 13.06
N VAL A 43 2.98 1.70 13.09
CA VAL A 43 2.49 0.99 14.28
C VAL A 43 3.47 -0.06 14.81
N GLN A 44 4.52 -0.38 14.05
CA GLN A 44 5.58 -1.34 14.39
C GLN A 44 5.02 -2.62 15.03
N PRO A 45 4.24 -3.43 14.31
CA PRO A 45 3.57 -4.57 14.92
C PRO A 45 4.57 -5.62 15.40
N ASP A 46 4.28 -6.27 16.51
CA ASP A 46 5.07 -7.41 17.03
C ASP A 46 5.11 -8.55 15.99
N ARG A 47 4.05 -8.66 15.19
CA ARG A 47 3.94 -9.58 14.05
C ARG A 47 2.97 -9.08 13.00
N THR A 48 3.23 -9.44 11.75
CA THR A 48 2.33 -9.24 10.61
C THR A 48 1.92 -10.59 10.06
N VAL A 49 0.64 -10.90 10.08
CA VAL A 49 0.09 -12.12 9.48
C VAL A 49 -0.44 -11.78 8.10
N LEU A 50 0.17 -12.29 7.05
CA LEU A 50 -0.31 -12.15 5.69
C LEU A 50 -1.19 -13.36 5.34
N VAL A 51 -2.49 -13.11 5.17
CA VAL A 51 -3.44 -14.13 4.73
C VAL A 51 -3.39 -14.22 3.21
N VAL A 52 -2.84 -15.31 2.71
CA VAL A 52 -2.69 -15.58 1.28
C VAL A 52 -3.73 -16.57 0.79
N GLY A 53 -3.96 -16.66 -0.51
CA GLY A 53 -4.91 -17.59 -1.13
C GLY A 53 -4.56 -17.80 -2.59
N HIS A 54 -5.30 -17.23 -3.53
CA HIS A 54 -4.98 -17.36 -4.95
C HIS A 54 -3.54 -16.92 -5.27
N GLY A 55 -2.72 -17.84 -5.77
CA GLY A 55 -1.30 -17.59 -6.06
C GLY A 55 -0.41 -17.47 -4.82
N ALA A 56 -0.79 -18.11 -3.71
CA ALA A 56 -0.13 -18.06 -2.40
C ALA A 56 1.39 -18.21 -2.49
N GLU A 57 1.90 -19.22 -3.20
CA GLU A 57 3.34 -19.46 -3.35
C GLU A 57 4.09 -18.25 -3.91
N ARG A 58 3.54 -17.61 -4.97
CA ARG A 58 4.18 -16.46 -5.62
C ARG A 58 4.14 -15.22 -4.72
N VAL A 59 3.03 -15.02 -3.99
CA VAL A 59 2.88 -13.90 -3.05
C VAL A 59 3.84 -14.09 -1.88
N THR A 60 3.87 -15.28 -1.27
CA THR A 60 4.76 -15.63 -0.16
C THR A 60 6.22 -15.42 -0.54
N LYS A 61 6.66 -15.98 -1.67
CA LYS A 61 8.04 -15.82 -2.16
C LYS A 61 8.42 -14.35 -2.31
N LYS A 62 7.58 -13.56 -3.00
CA LYS A 62 7.87 -12.13 -3.24
C LYS A 62 7.95 -11.33 -1.95
N VAL A 63 7.05 -11.59 -0.99
CA VAL A 63 7.07 -10.89 0.29
C VAL A 63 8.26 -11.33 1.15
N GLN A 64 8.62 -12.61 1.17
CA GLN A 64 9.82 -13.09 1.88
C GLN A 64 11.11 -12.46 1.35
N GLU A 65 11.21 -12.20 0.04
CA GLU A 65 12.37 -11.57 -0.59
C GLU A 65 12.47 -10.07 -0.30
N GLN A 66 11.35 -9.38 -0.03
CA GLN A 66 11.30 -7.91 -0.03
C GLN A 66 10.79 -7.28 1.26
N ALA A 67 10.14 -8.06 2.15
CA ALA A 67 9.62 -7.50 3.38
C ALA A 67 10.77 -7.06 4.30
N PRO A 68 10.66 -5.88 4.94
CA PRO A 68 11.64 -5.46 5.92
C PRO A 68 11.58 -6.38 7.14
N GLU A 69 12.72 -6.65 7.76
CA GLU A 69 12.83 -7.57 8.91
C GLU A 69 11.92 -7.17 10.07
N TRP A 70 11.78 -5.86 10.33
CA TRP A 70 10.94 -5.34 11.42
C TRP A 70 9.45 -5.73 11.25
N ALA A 71 8.98 -6.00 10.02
CA ALA A 71 7.59 -6.36 9.76
C ALA A 71 7.22 -7.76 10.29
N ASN A 72 8.21 -8.62 10.60
CA ASN A 72 8.02 -9.97 11.16
C ASN A 72 6.85 -10.72 10.49
N VAL A 73 6.92 -10.90 9.16
CA VAL A 73 5.81 -11.42 8.35
C VAL A 73 5.69 -12.94 8.49
N GLN A 74 4.52 -13.37 8.90
CA GLN A 74 4.09 -14.77 8.94
C GLN A 74 2.99 -14.98 7.90
N PHE A 75 2.92 -16.19 7.32
CA PHE A 75 1.96 -16.49 6.27
C PHE A 75 0.97 -17.54 6.75
N VAL A 76 -0.28 -17.35 6.37
CA VAL A 76 -1.33 -18.36 6.55
C VAL A 76 -2.19 -18.39 5.28
N GLU A 77 -2.59 -19.60 4.86
CA GLU A 77 -3.35 -19.76 3.64
C GLU A 77 -4.85 -19.92 3.93
N GLN A 78 -5.67 -19.08 3.30
CA GLN A 78 -7.10 -19.28 3.18
C GLN A 78 -7.34 -20.16 1.96
N THR A 79 -7.52 -21.45 2.18
CA THR A 79 -7.68 -22.46 1.11
C THR A 79 -9.00 -22.36 0.37
N VAL A 80 -10.04 -21.88 1.04
CA VAL A 80 -11.38 -21.63 0.46
C VAL A 80 -11.77 -20.20 0.74
N GLN A 81 -11.99 -19.40 -0.31
CA GLN A 81 -12.38 -18.01 -0.20
C GLN A 81 -13.87 -17.88 0.20
N ARG A 82 -14.14 -17.81 1.51
CA ARG A 82 -15.48 -17.66 2.08
C ARG A 82 -15.78 -16.25 2.55
N GLY A 83 -14.99 -15.26 2.13
CA GLY A 83 -15.15 -13.86 2.49
C GLY A 83 -14.07 -13.34 3.42
N THR A 84 -14.16 -12.03 3.71
CA THR A 84 -13.15 -11.29 4.51
C THR A 84 -13.16 -11.66 5.99
N GLY A 85 -14.32 -12.02 6.54
CA GLY A 85 -14.44 -12.50 7.92
C GLY A 85 -13.77 -13.86 8.13
N ASP A 86 -13.93 -14.79 7.16
CA ASP A 86 -13.23 -16.08 7.17
C ASP A 86 -11.71 -15.88 7.05
N ALA A 87 -11.27 -14.98 6.17
CA ALA A 87 -9.85 -14.64 6.05
C ALA A 87 -9.26 -14.07 7.37
N ALA A 88 -9.98 -13.18 8.04
CA ALA A 88 -9.57 -12.66 9.34
C ALA A 88 -9.53 -13.76 10.41
N MET A 89 -10.49 -14.69 10.39
CA MET A 89 -10.52 -15.85 11.29
C MET A 89 -9.31 -16.76 11.08
N VAL A 90 -8.95 -17.04 9.82
CA VAL A 90 -7.72 -17.79 9.47
C VAL A 90 -6.49 -17.03 9.97
N GLY A 91 -6.42 -15.71 9.78
CA GLY A 91 -5.32 -14.87 10.28
C GLY A 91 -5.17 -14.92 11.81
N MET A 92 -6.28 -14.96 12.54
CA MET A 92 -6.26 -15.06 14.00
C MET A 92 -5.69 -16.39 14.53
N THR A 93 -5.67 -17.47 13.74
CA THR A 93 -5.15 -18.77 14.19
C THR A 93 -3.65 -18.78 14.47
N VAL A 94 -2.90 -17.84 13.86
CA VAL A 94 -1.44 -17.72 14.04
C VAL A 94 -1.04 -16.61 15.02
N ILE A 95 -2.02 -15.90 15.60
CA ILE A 95 -1.78 -14.95 16.68
C ILE A 95 -1.94 -15.69 18.03
N PRO A 96 -0.84 -15.96 18.78
CA PRO A 96 -0.89 -16.75 20.02
C PRO A 96 -1.85 -16.16 21.05
N GLY A 97 -2.53 -17.06 21.76
CA GLY A 97 -3.47 -16.70 22.82
C GLY A 97 -2.82 -16.19 24.10
N ASP A 98 -1.63 -16.66 24.37
CA ASP A 98 -1.06 -16.65 25.73
C ASP A 98 -0.01 -15.55 25.96
N ASP A 99 0.50 -14.91 24.90
CA ASP A 99 1.65 -13.99 24.98
C ASP A 99 1.30 -12.51 24.96
N LEU A 100 0.03 -12.15 24.76
CA LEU A 100 -0.39 -10.75 24.66
C LEU A 100 -1.43 -10.43 25.75
N ASP A 101 -1.24 -9.31 26.44
CA ASP A 101 -2.22 -8.76 27.39
C ASP A 101 -3.61 -8.68 26.73
N ASP A 102 -4.67 -8.87 27.53
CA ASP A 102 -6.07 -8.78 27.07
C ASP A 102 -6.39 -7.47 26.34
N ASP A 103 -5.62 -6.41 26.59
CA ASP A 103 -5.72 -5.09 25.96
C ASP A 103 -4.90 -4.94 24.66
N SER A 104 -4.34 -6.01 24.10
CA SER A 104 -3.58 -5.92 22.85
C SER A 104 -4.50 -5.62 21.65
N THR A 105 -3.93 -4.90 20.67
CA THR A 105 -4.65 -4.46 19.47
C THR A 105 -4.34 -5.37 18.28
N VAL A 106 -5.37 -5.77 17.54
CA VAL A 106 -5.24 -6.40 16.21
C VAL A 106 -5.70 -5.41 15.14
N VAL A 107 -4.79 -5.03 14.25
CA VAL A 107 -5.11 -4.23 13.07
C VAL A 107 -5.40 -5.17 11.91
N VAL A 108 -6.53 -5.00 11.25
CA VAL A 108 -6.89 -5.77 10.04
C VAL A 108 -6.93 -4.84 8.84
N LEU A 109 -6.16 -5.17 7.80
CA LEU A 109 -5.97 -4.33 6.62
C LEU A 109 -6.21 -5.11 5.33
N PRO A 110 -6.81 -4.50 4.31
CA PRO A 110 -6.82 -5.08 2.96
C PRO A 110 -5.43 -4.95 2.32
N GLY A 111 -4.98 -6.00 1.64
CA GLY A 111 -3.67 -6.03 0.96
C GLY A 111 -3.61 -5.29 -0.38
N ASP A 112 -4.67 -4.55 -0.72
CA ASP A 112 -4.85 -3.86 -1.99
C ASP A 112 -5.10 -2.34 -1.85
N THR A 113 -4.70 -1.74 -0.74
CA THR A 113 -4.74 -0.30 -0.46
C THR A 113 -3.34 0.32 -0.47
N PRO A 114 -2.69 0.45 -1.63
CA PRO A 114 -1.26 0.78 -1.73
C PRO A 114 -0.93 2.24 -1.40
N LEU A 115 -1.92 3.10 -1.27
CA LEU A 115 -1.75 4.53 -0.96
C LEU A 115 -1.82 4.84 0.54
N LEU A 116 -2.08 3.83 1.37
CA LEU A 116 -2.14 3.94 2.82
C LEU A 116 -0.81 4.45 3.38
N GLN A 117 -0.87 5.42 4.30
CA GLN A 117 0.29 6.01 4.95
C GLN A 117 0.45 5.51 6.40
N ALA A 118 1.69 5.53 6.88
CA ALA A 118 2.04 5.13 8.23
C ALA A 118 1.33 5.98 9.30
N ASP A 119 1.21 7.29 9.06
CA ASP A 119 0.56 8.23 9.98
C ASP A 119 -0.93 7.92 10.15
N THR A 120 -1.61 7.50 9.08
CA THR A 120 -3.02 7.10 9.12
C THR A 120 -3.23 5.86 9.99
N LEU A 121 -2.33 4.87 9.89
CA LEU A 121 -2.39 3.69 10.76
C LEU A 121 -2.06 4.02 12.21
N SER A 122 -1.07 4.86 12.46
CA SER A 122 -0.74 5.35 13.80
C SER A 122 -1.93 6.06 14.42
N GLY A 123 -2.60 6.93 13.66
CA GLY A 123 -3.79 7.66 14.08
C GLY A 123 -4.95 6.73 14.40
N LEU A 124 -5.19 5.70 13.58
CA LEU A 124 -6.22 4.69 13.80
C LEU A 124 -6.01 3.94 15.13
N VAL A 125 -4.78 3.44 15.35
CA VAL A 125 -4.43 2.71 16.58
C VAL A 125 -4.49 3.64 17.80
N ALA A 126 -3.96 4.86 17.69
CA ALA A 126 -4.02 5.83 18.78
C ALA A 126 -5.46 6.18 19.16
N ALA A 127 -6.34 6.40 18.20
CA ALA A 127 -7.76 6.66 18.43
C ALA A 127 -8.47 5.44 19.08
N HIS A 128 -8.11 4.22 18.66
CA HIS A 128 -8.63 2.98 19.21
C HIS A 128 -8.30 2.85 20.70
N VAL A 129 -7.02 3.00 21.05
CA VAL A 129 -6.52 2.89 22.40
C VAL A 129 -7.08 4.00 23.30
N ALA A 130 -7.00 5.26 22.86
CA ALA A 130 -7.48 6.41 23.63
C ALA A 130 -8.99 6.36 23.89
N GLY A 131 -9.77 5.83 22.95
CA GLY A 131 -11.21 5.66 23.07
C GLY A 131 -11.64 4.48 23.95
N GLY A 132 -10.75 3.53 24.23
CA GLY A 132 -11.08 2.26 24.90
C GLY A 132 -12.18 1.50 24.14
N PHE A 133 -12.10 1.50 22.81
CA PHE A 133 -13.11 0.87 21.95
C PHE A 133 -12.87 -0.64 21.82
N ALA A 134 -13.94 -1.41 21.61
CA ALA A 134 -13.84 -2.82 21.21
C ALA A 134 -13.36 -2.98 19.77
N ALA A 135 -13.78 -2.05 18.92
CA ALA A 135 -13.31 -1.90 17.56
C ALA A 135 -13.27 -0.41 17.18
N THR A 136 -12.38 -0.05 16.28
CA THR A 136 -12.36 1.25 15.59
C THR A 136 -12.34 1.01 14.11
N VAL A 137 -13.33 1.53 13.39
CA VAL A 137 -13.44 1.46 11.94
C VAL A 137 -12.70 2.65 11.35
N CYS A 138 -11.78 2.41 10.42
CA CYS A 138 -11.26 3.46 9.57
C CYS A 138 -12.32 3.80 8.52
N THR A 139 -12.76 5.05 8.50
CA THR A 139 -13.81 5.54 7.61
C THR A 139 -13.26 6.60 6.66
N SER A 140 -13.97 6.88 5.59
CA SER A 140 -13.72 8.01 4.71
C SER A 140 -15.05 8.56 4.20
N VAL A 141 -15.06 9.82 3.79
CA VAL A 141 -16.23 10.45 3.17
C VAL A 141 -15.97 10.60 1.68
N LEU A 142 -16.83 10.01 0.85
CA LEU A 142 -16.69 10.00 -0.60
C LEU A 142 -17.85 10.75 -1.26
N ASP A 143 -17.57 11.50 -2.33
CA ASP A 143 -18.62 12.13 -3.16
C ASP A 143 -19.45 11.06 -3.86
N ASP A 144 -18.82 9.99 -4.37
CA ASP A 144 -19.48 8.81 -4.92
C ASP A 144 -19.09 7.57 -4.09
N PRO A 145 -19.97 7.14 -3.15
CA PRO A 145 -19.71 5.99 -2.30
C PRO A 145 -20.09 4.65 -2.94
N THR A 146 -20.36 4.60 -4.24
CA THR A 146 -20.81 3.39 -4.94
C THR A 146 -19.79 2.24 -4.79
N GLY A 147 -20.30 1.08 -4.38
CA GLY A 147 -19.50 -0.14 -4.21
C GLY A 147 -18.84 -0.31 -2.83
N TYR A 148 -18.90 0.70 -1.96
CA TYR A 148 -18.36 0.61 -0.59
C TYR A 148 -19.47 0.26 0.42
N GLY A 149 -19.08 -0.34 1.55
CA GLY A 149 -19.94 -0.50 2.73
C GLY A 149 -20.24 0.86 3.38
N ARG A 150 -21.45 1.05 3.88
CA ARG A 150 -21.89 2.29 4.53
C ARG A 150 -21.78 2.21 6.03
N ILE A 151 -21.31 3.28 6.65
CA ILE A 151 -21.23 3.40 8.11
C ILE A 151 -22.56 3.87 8.66
N ILE A 152 -23.23 3.01 9.41
CA ILE A 152 -24.50 3.35 10.07
C ILE A 152 -24.19 3.70 11.53
N ARG A 153 -24.57 4.93 11.91
CA ARG A 153 -24.33 5.47 13.23
C ARG A 153 -25.59 5.66 14.07
N SER A 154 -25.43 5.74 15.37
CA SER A 154 -26.52 6.15 16.26
C SER A 154 -26.92 7.61 15.98
N THR A 155 -28.13 7.99 16.35
CA THR A 155 -28.68 9.34 16.17
C THR A 155 -28.11 10.40 17.11
N GLY A 156 -26.96 10.15 17.77
CA GLY A 156 -26.24 11.11 18.59
C GLY A 156 -25.72 12.30 17.77
N LYS A 157 -25.69 13.49 18.34
CA LYS A 157 -25.18 14.70 17.69
C LYS A 157 -23.65 14.74 17.76
N GLY A 158 -22.99 15.05 16.64
CA GLY A 158 -21.53 15.26 16.54
C GLY A 158 -20.70 13.97 16.70
N ASP A 159 -19.45 14.11 17.12
CA ASP A 159 -18.47 13.02 17.31
C ASP A 159 -18.88 11.96 18.35
N THR A 160 -19.95 12.20 19.09
CA THR A 160 -20.49 11.25 20.07
C THR A 160 -21.32 10.12 19.46
N SER A 161 -21.66 10.19 18.17
CA SER A 161 -22.41 9.14 17.49
C SER A 161 -21.56 7.89 17.32
N ARG A 162 -22.04 6.77 17.87
CA ARG A 162 -21.34 5.47 17.77
C ARG A 162 -21.62 4.79 16.44
N VAL A 163 -20.65 4.05 15.96
CA VAL A 163 -20.87 3.12 14.84
C VAL A 163 -21.71 1.95 15.35
N LEU A 164 -22.84 1.70 14.71
CA LEU A 164 -23.75 0.62 15.05
C LEU A 164 -23.50 -0.62 14.18
N ARG A 165 -23.32 -0.42 12.90
CA ARG A 165 -23.06 -1.47 11.92
C ARG A 165 -22.51 -0.89 10.63
N ILE A 166 -21.98 -1.76 9.80
CA ILE A 166 -21.61 -1.48 8.41
C ILE A 166 -22.56 -2.28 7.52
N VAL A 167 -23.08 -1.64 6.47
CA VAL A 167 -23.96 -2.31 5.49
C VAL A 167 -23.27 -2.30 4.15
N GLU A 168 -23.03 -3.49 3.59
CA GLU A 168 -22.41 -3.62 2.28
C GLU A 168 -23.32 -3.05 1.18
N HIS A 169 -22.72 -2.49 0.13
CA HIS A 169 -23.47 -1.79 -0.94
C HIS A 169 -24.61 -2.61 -1.54
N ARG A 170 -24.43 -3.93 -1.66
CA ARG A 170 -25.43 -4.84 -2.24
C ARG A 170 -26.62 -5.13 -1.32
N ASP A 171 -26.39 -5.05 -0.01
CA ASP A 171 -27.37 -5.32 1.03
C ASP A 171 -28.04 -4.03 1.55
N ALA A 172 -27.55 -2.85 1.12
CA ALA A 172 -28.01 -1.55 1.58
C ALA A 172 -29.36 -1.15 0.98
N THR A 173 -30.24 -0.57 1.80
CA THR A 173 -31.46 0.14 1.35
C THR A 173 -31.10 1.43 0.61
N ASP A 174 -32.07 2.06 -0.06
CA ASP A 174 -31.82 3.32 -0.77
C ASP A 174 -31.42 4.46 0.19
N GLU A 175 -32.00 4.48 1.41
CA GLU A 175 -31.65 5.45 2.45
C GLU A 175 -30.23 5.24 2.95
N GLU A 176 -29.80 3.99 3.13
CA GLU A 176 -28.44 3.65 3.53
C GLU A 176 -27.43 3.94 2.42
N ARG A 177 -27.79 3.73 1.15
CA ARG A 177 -26.95 4.10 0.01
C ARG A 177 -26.67 5.60 -0.09
N ALA A 178 -27.55 6.43 0.45
CA ALA A 178 -27.36 7.88 0.51
C ALA A 178 -26.32 8.34 1.56
N VAL A 179 -25.82 7.43 2.40
CA VAL A 179 -24.75 7.73 3.35
C VAL A 179 -23.43 7.82 2.62
N HIS A 180 -22.73 8.96 2.74
CA HIS A 180 -21.42 9.21 2.11
C HIS A 180 -20.23 8.73 2.93
N GLU A 181 -20.42 8.45 4.23
CA GLU A 181 -19.36 7.87 5.07
C GLU A 181 -19.27 6.36 4.79
N VAL A 182 -18.08 5.94 4.35
CA VAL A 182 -17.83 4.57 3.88
C VAL A 182 -16.84 3.84 4.76
N ASN A 183 -16.95 2.52 4.73
CA ASN A 183 -15.98 1.59 5.28
C ASN A 183 -14.79 1.44 4.33
N THR A 184 -13.58 1.65 4.84
CA THR A 184 -12.34 1.51 4.06
C THR A 184 -11.78 0.08 4.09
N GLY A 185 -12.37 -0.82 4.90
CA GLY A 185 -11.87 -2.18 5.10
C GLY A 185 -10.70 -2.27 6.09
N MET A 186 -10.34 -1.18 6.75
CA MET A 186 -9.27 -1.11 7.74
C MET A 186 -9.86 -0.95 9.14
N TYR A 187 -9.34 -1.73 10.10
CA TYR A 187 -9.88 -1.79 11.45
C TYR A 187 -8.78 -1.94 12.49
N ALA A 188 -9.02 -1.42 13.68
CA ALA A 188 -8.31 -1.80 14.90
C ALA A 188 -9.31 -2.46 15.84
N PHE A 189 -8.98 -3.63 16.36
CA PHE A 189 -9.82 -4.41 17.28
C PHE A 189 -9.07 -4.68 18.58
N ARG A 190 -9.79 -4.73 19.69
CA ARG A 190 -9.30 -5.43 20.86
C ARG A 190 -9.21 -6.93 20.54
N ARG A 191 -8.05 -7.51 20.83
CA ARG A 191 -7.76 -8.89 20.47
C ARG A 191 -8.72 -9.89 21.13
N ASP A 192 -8.99 -9.72 22.44
CA ASP A 192 -9.87 -10.59 23.23
C ASP A 192 -11.31 -10.66 22.68
N LEU A 193 -11.77 -9.59 22.01
CA LEU A 193 -13.12 -9.47 21.47
C LEU A 193 -13.24 -9.90 19.99
N LEU A 194 -12.17 -9.79 19.20
CA LEU A 194 -12.22 -10.11 17.77
C LEU A 194 -12.53 -11.60 17.52
N GLY A 195 -11.80 -12.51 18.14
CA GLY A 195 -12.00 -13.95 17.94
C GLY A 195 -13.42 -14.44 18.30
N PRO A 196 -13.95 -14.09 19.49
CA PRO A 196 -15.37 -14.35 19.82
C PRO A 196 -16.35 -13.77 18.79
N ALA A 197 -16.21 -12.51 18.38
CA ALA A 197 -17.11 -11.87 17.43
C ALA A 197 -17.08 -12.53 16.04
N LEU A 198 -15.90 -12.93 15.55
CA LEU A 198 -15.76 -13.66 14.27
C LEU A 198 -16.54 -14.99 14.26
N ARG A 199 -16.67 -15.67 15.38
CA ARG A 199 -17.45 -16.93 15.48
C ARG A 199 -18.96 -16.74 15.38
N HIS A 200 -19.47 -15.51 15.50
CA HIS A 200 -20.90 -15.19 15.36
C HIS A 200 -21.27 -14.74 13.93
N LEU A 201 -20.31 -14.70 13.02
CA LEU A 201 -20.61 -14.34 11.63
C LEU A 201 -21.45 -15.41 10.94
N SER A 202 -22.36 -14.94 10.07
CA SER A 202 -23.22 -15.78 9.21
C SER A 202 -22.99 -15.42 7.75
N PRO A 203 -23.10 -16.36 6.81
CA PRO A 203 -23.09 -16.08 5.38
C PRO A 203 -24.46 -15.66 4.83
N ASP A 204 -25.44 -15.30 5.68
CA ASP A 204 -26.79 -14.89 5.29
C ASP A 204 -26.80 -13.47 4.72
N ASN A 205 -26.23 -13.29 3.52
CA ASN A 205 -26.12 -12.01 2.82
C ASN A 205 -26.15 -12.21 1.29
N ALA A 206 -26.16 -11.13 0.52
CA ALA A 206 -26.28 -11.16 -0.94
C ALA A 206 -25.15 -11.93 -1.66
N GLN A 207 -24.01 -12.16 -1.03
CA GLN A 207 -22.86 -12.87 -1.61
C GLN A 207 -22.67 -14.29 -1.04
N GLY A 208 -23.35 -14.65 0.05
CA GLY A 208 -23.15 -15.93 0.74
C GLY A 208 -21.77 -16.04 1.41
N GLU A 209 -21.19 -14.91 1.81
CA GLU A 209 -19.83 -14.82 2.36
C GLU A 209 -19.86 -14.40 3.84
N TYR A 210 -18.82 -14.77 4.59
CA TYR A 210 -18.60 -14.24 5.94
C TYR A 210 -17.98 -12.84 5.82
N TYR A 211 -18.78 -11.80 6.06
CA TYR A 211 -18.30 -10.42 5.99
C TYR A 211 -17.59 -10.00 7.28
N LEU A 212 -16.38 -9.48 7.18
CA LEU A 212 -15.70 -8.88 8.33
C LEU A 212 -16.44 -7.66 8.87
N THR A 213 -17.16 -6.94 8.01
CA THR A 213 -17.99 -5.78 8.37
C THR A 213 -19.07 -6.12 9.38
N ASP A 214 -19.59 -7.36 9.39
CA ASP A 214 -20.63 -7.79 10.33
C ASP A 214 -20.12 -7.90 11.77
N VAL A 215 -18.79 -8.06 11.98
CA VAL A 215 -18.17 -8.03 13.33
C VAL A 215 -18.54 -6.75 14.07
N ILE A 216 -18.66 -5.62 13.37
CA ILE A 216 -19.02 -4.33 13.96
C ILE A 216 -20.42 -4.38 14.55
N GLY A 217 -21.38 -4.93 13.81
CA GLY A 217 -22.75 -5.13 14.30
C GLY A 217 -22.83 -6.10 15.48
N VAL A 218 -22.06 -7.20 15.42
CA VAL A 218 -21.97 -8.18 16.51
C VAL A 218 -21.45 -7.52 17.80
N LEU A 219 -20.35 -6.79 17.73
CA LEU A 219 -19.80 -6.09 18.89
C LEU A 219 -20.76 -5.04 19.46
N ALA A 220 -21.40 -4.26 18.59
CA ALA A 220 -22.39 -3.27 19.02
C ALA A 220 -23.61 -3.92 19.71
N ALA A 221 -24.12 -5.05 19.16
CA ALA A 221 -25.22 -5.82 19.73
C ALA A 221 -24.87 -6.44 21.10
N MET A 222 -23.60 -6.80 21.31
CA MET A 222 -23.05 -7.25 22.61
C MET A 222 -22.88 -6.10 23.63
N GLY A 223 -23.20 -4.87 23.25
CA GLY A 223 -23.10 -3.68 24.11
C GLY A 223 -21.71 -3.04 24.14
N HIS A 224 -20.77 -3.49 23.31
CA HIS A 224 -19.46 -2.89 23.20
C HIS A 224 -19.49 -1.58 22.41
N ARG A 225 -18.55 -0.67 22.78
CA ARG A 225 -18.40 0.61 22.07
C ARG A 225 -17.52 0.42 20.85
N VAL A 226 -18.04 0.86 19.67
CA VAL A 226 -17.29 0.92 18.44
C VAL A 226 -17.02 2.38 18.07
N GLY A 227 -15.74 2.69 17.87
CA GLY A 227 -15.26 3.99 17.44
C GLY A 227 -15.08 4.09 15.92
N ARG A 228 -14.76 5.30 15.48
CA ARG A 228 -14.33 5.58 14.11
C ARG A 228 -13.07 6.43 14.08
N TYR A 229 -12.33 6.29 13.02
CA TYR A 229 -11.22 7.15 12.64
C TYR A 229 -11.37 7.53 11.18
N GLU A 230 -11.50 8.82 10.89
CA GLU A 230 -11.69 9.32 9.53
C GLU A 230 -10.34 9.57 8.87
N ALA A 231 -10.09 8.88 7.76
CA ALA A 231 -8.86 8.98 6.98
C ALA A 231 -9.10 9.72 5.64
N PRO A 232 -8.07 10.34 5.05
CA PRO A 232 -8.15 10.94 3.73
C PRO A 232 -8.59 9.94 2.67
N ALA A 233 -9.52 10.34 1.80
CA ALA A 233 -10.10 9.45 0.78
C ALA A 233 -9.04 8.90 -0.19
N GLU A 234 -8.05 9.70 -0.52
CA GLU A 234 -6.94 9.34 -1.40
C GLU A 234 -5.99 8.27 -0.84
N GLU A 235 -6.03 8.00 0.47
CA GLU A 235 -5.23 6.96 1.10
C GLU A 235 -5.94 5.62 1.23
N THR A 236 -7.27 5.64 1.18
CA THR A 236 -8.11 4.50 1.55
C THR A 236 -8.66 3.74 0.35
N GLN A 237 -8.38 4.20 -0.87
CA GLN A 237 -8.88 3.56 -2.07
C GLN A 237 -8.21 2.22 -2.34
N GLY A 238 -9.03 1.17 -2.40
CA GLY A 238 -8.60 -0.16 -2.83
C GLY A 238 -8.48 -0.26 -4.36
N VAL A 239 -7.46 -0.97 -4.82
CA VAL A 239 -7.24 -1.24 -6.26
C VAL A 239 -7.85 -2.58 -6.64
N ASN A 240 -8.92 -2.58 -7.44
CA ASN A 240 -9.64 -3.78 -7.82
C ASN A 240 -9.50 -4.14 -9.30
N ASP A 241 -9.14 -3.19 -10.15
CA ASP A 241 -8.97 -3.35 -11.59
C ASP A 241 -7.80 -2.51 -12.13
N ARG A 242 -7.56 -2.60 -13.43
CA ARG A 242 -6.44 -1.89 -14.10
C ARG A 242 -6.63 -0.38 -14.16
N TRP A 243 -7.86 0.10 -14.16
CA TRP A 243 -8.13 1.53 -14.13
C TRP A 243 -7.78 2.11 -12.76
N GLN A 244 -8.25 1.47 -11.70
CA GLN A 244 -7.91 1.88 -10.33
C GLN A 244 -6.40 1.75 -10.07
N LEU A 245 -5.74 0.72 -10.64
CA LEU A 245 -4.27 0.60 -10.58
C LEU A 245 -3.57 1.82 -11.19
N ALA A 246 -4.01 2.27 -12.37
CA ALA A 246 -3.42 3.43 -13.04
C ALA A 246 -3.67 4.74 -12.27
N LEU A 247 -4.84 4.87 -11.61
CA LEU A 247 -5.13 6.03 -10.75
C LEU A 247 -4.24 6.04 -9.52
N ALA A 248 -4.07 4.89 -8.86
CA ALA A 248 -3.18 4.76 -7.70
C ALA A 248 -1.71 5.01 -8.05
N GLU A 249 -1.25 4.51 -9.22
CA GLU A 249 0.09 4.80 -9.76
C GLU A 249 0.31 6.31 -9.94
N ARG A 250 -0.67 7.01 -10.53
CA ARG A 250 -0.59 8.45 -10.75
C ARG A 250 -0.51 9.22 -9.43
N GLU A 251 -1.33 8.85 -8.45
CA GLU A 251 -1.35 9.49 -7.14
C GLU A 251 -0.03 9.27 -6.39
N LEU A 252 0.46 8.04 -6.32
CA LEU A 252 1.72 7.74 -5.64
C LEU A 252 2.90 8.43 -6.32
N ARG A 253 2.96 8.46 -7.65
CA ARG A 253 3.97 9.21 -8.40
C ARG A 253 3.93 10.70 -8.08
N SER A 254 2.73 11.29 -7.96
CA SER A 254 2.59 12.68 -7.57
C SER A 254 3.19 12.95 -6.18
N ARG A 255 2.96 12.05 -5.21
CA ARG A 255 3.54 12.14 -3.86
C ARG A 255 5.07 11.99 -3.87
N ILE A 256 5.60 11.02 -4.63
CA ILE A 256 7.05 10.80 -4.77
C ILE A 256 7.71 12.03 -5.37
N ASN A 257 7.20 12.54 -6.49
CA ASN A 257 7.77 13.69 -7.18
C ASN A 257 7.69 14.94 -6.31
N ARG A 258 6.56 15.18 -5.61
CA ARG A 258 6.43 16.29 -4.67
C ARG A 258 7.46 16.22 -3.56
N ARG A 259 7.72 15.03 -3.00
CA ARG A 259 8.74 14.83 -1.96
C ARG A 259 10.12 15.24 -2.48
N TRP A 260 10.52 14.82 -3.68
CA TRP A 260 11.82 15.18 -4.26
C TRP A 260 11.93 16.65 -4.59
N LEU A 261 10.89 17.29 -5.15
CA LEU A 261 10.84 18.73 -5.38
C LEU A 261 11.05 19.53 -4.09
N LEU A 262 10.42 19.10 -2.98
CA LEU A 262 10.59 19.74 -1.67
C LEU A 262 11.98 19.49 -1.05
N ASN A 263 12.69 18.46 -1.52
CA ASN A 263 14.04 18.12 -1.08
C ASN A 263 15.16 18.68 -2.00
N GLY A 264 14.83 19.62 -2.89
CA GLY A 264 15.82 20.35 -3.69
C GLY A 264 16.10 19.77 -5.07
N VAL A 265 15.29 18.83 -5.56
CA VAL A 265 15.30 18.38 -6.95
C VAL A 265 14.45 19.29 -7.81
N THR A 266 14.88 19.61 -9.02
CA THR A 266 14.10 20.34 -10.01
C THR A 266 13.50 19.37 -11.03
N MET A 267 12.22 19.47 -11.32
CA MET A 267 11.54 18.72 -12.38
C MET A 267 10.81 19.68 -13.30
N LEU A 268 11.13 19.69 -14.60
CA LEU A 268 10.49 20.58 -15.56
C LEU A 268 9.00 20.25 -15.75
N ASP A 269 8.65 18.96 -15.77
CA ASP A 269 7.27 18.48 -15.72
C ASP A 269 7.16 17.22 -14.84
N PRO A 270 6.69 17.35 -13.58
CA PRO A 270 6.52 16.19 -12.71
C PRO A 270 5.56 15.12 -13.25
N ARG A 271 4.66 15.47 -14.17
CA ARG A 271 3.73 14.49 -14.78
C ARG A 271 4.41 13.59 -15.79
N GLN A 272 5.54 14.04 -16.36
CA GLN A 272 6.37 13.28 -17.31
C GLN A 272 7.64 12.72 -16.66
N THR A 273 7.69 12.69 -15.33
CA THR A 273 8.78 12.10 -14.54
C THR A 273 8.27 10.88 -13.79
N PHE A 274 8.87 9.72 -14.03
CA PHE A 274 8.47 8.43 -13.48
C PHE A 274 9.59 7.89 -12.60
N LEU A 275 9.36 7.87 -11.29
CA LEU A 275 10.33 7.40 -10.30
C LEU A 275 9.73 6.22 -9.52
N ASP A 276 10.49 5.13 -9.42
CA ASP A 276 10.17 4.07 -8.48
C ASP A 276 10.41 4.54 -7.04
N VAL A 277 9.72 3.93 -6.07
CA VAL A 277 9.82 4.32 -4.64
C VAL A 277 11.21 4.12 -4.04
N THR A 278 12.03 3.28 -4.65
CA THR A 278 13.40 2.92 -4.24
C THR A 278 14.46 3.88 -4.79
N VAL A 279 14.12 4.67 -5.82
CA VAL A 279 15.04 5.64 -6.44
C VAL A 279 15.51 6.67 -5.43
N ARG A 280 16.78 6.98 -5.49
CA ARG A 280 17.43 8.02 -4.67
C ARG A 280 18.02 9.09 -5.56
N LEU A 281 17.76 10.34 -5.20
CA LEU A 281 18.25 11.53 -5.93
C LEU A 281 19.07 12.38 -4.97
N GLY A 282 20.20 12.87 -5.46
CA GLY A 282 21.04 13.85 -4.79
C GLY A 282 20.41 15.26 -4.79
N ARG A 283 21.19 16.23 -4.34
CA ARG A 283 20.81 17.65 -4.30
C ARG A 283 21.06 18.31 -5.65
N ASP A 284 20.25 19.32 -5.94
CA ASP A 284 20.40 20.14 -7.16
C ASP A 284 20.36 19.33 -8.47
N VAL A 285 19.67 18.18 -8.44
CA VAL A 285 19.41 17.37 -9.62
C VAL A 285 18.29 18.01 -10.43
N THR A 286 18.52 18.16 -11.74
CA THR A 286 17.49 18.61 -12.69
C THR A 286 16.99 17.43 -13.52
N ILE A 287 15.68 17.19 -13.51
CA ILE A 287 15.05 16.12 -14.31
C ILE A 287 14.20 16.72 -15.42
N TYR A 288 14.52 16.32 -16.65
CA TYR A 288 13.82 16.73 -17.85
C TYR A 288 12.69 15.75 -18.21
N PRO A 289 11.71 16.18 -19.03
CA PRO A 289 10.57 15.35 -19.42
C PRO A 289 10.95 14.02 -20.08
N GLY A 290 10.11 12.99 -19.90
CA GLY A 290 10.34 11.67 -20.45
C GLY A 290 11.32 10.80 -19.65
N THR A 291 11.75 11.28 -18.49
CA THR A 291 12.69 10.52 -17.63
C THR A 291 11.96 9.46 -16.80
N ILE A 292 12.50 8.24 -16.84
CA ILE A 292 12.02 7.04 -16.14
C ILE A 292 13.19 6.46 -15.34
N LEU A 293 13.16 6.55 -14.01
CA LEU A 293 14.16 5.94 -13.12
C LEU A 293 13.51 4.81 -12.33
N GLN A 294 14.05 3.61 -12.44
CA GLN A 294 13.46 2.38 -11.91
C GLN A 294 14.44 1.60 -11.04
N GLY A 295 13.86 0.69 -10.22
CA GLY A 295 14.64 -0.17 -9.33
C GLY A 295 15.43 0.62 -8.29
N ASP A 296 16.62 0.17 -7.98
CA ASP A 296 17.52 0.80 -6.99
C ASP A 296 18.42 1.88 -7.60
N THR A 297 17.94 2.58 -8.64
CA THR A 297 18.70 3.66 -9.30
C THR A 297 19.04 4.79 -8.32
N VAL A 298 20.31 5.19 -8.35
CA VAL A 298 20.85 6.29 -7.54
C VAL A 298 21.44 7.36 -8.48
N ILE A 299 21.04 8.61 -8.29
CA ILE A 299 21.57 9.79 -8.98
C ILE A 299 22.30 10.66 -7.98
N GLY A 300 23.55 11.00 -8.25
CA GLY A 300 24.39 11.89 -7.45
C GLY A 300 23.93 13.35 -7.47
N ASP A 301 24.69 14.20 -6.81
CA ASP A 301 24.40 15.64 -6.71
C ASP A 301 24.65 16.37 -8.05
N ARG A 302 23.92 17.45 -8.30
CA ARG A 302 24.12 18.41 -9.42
C ARG A 302 24.10 17.75 -10.81
N CYS A 303 23.27 16.70 -10.97
CA CYS A 303 23.11 16.02 -12.25
C CYS A 303 21.97 16.60 -13.08
N ASP A 304 22.17 16.62 -14.40
CA ASP A 304 21.15 16.91 -15.40
C ASP A 304 20.69 15.59 -16.08
N ILE A 305 19.46 15.14 -15.80
CA ILE A 305 18.94 13.83 -16.25
C ILE A 305 17.76 14.01 -17.19
N GLY A 306 17.92 13.59 -18.42
CA GLY A 306 16.90 13.71 -19.49
C GLY A 306 17.32 14.70 -20.57
N PRO A 307 16.43 14.95 -21.56
CA PRO A 307 15.13 14.30 -21.75
C PRO A 307 15.24 12.83 -22.19
N ASP A 308 14.10 12.10 -22.11
CA ASP A 308 13.96 10.75 -22.65
C ASP A 308 15.03 9.76 -22.14
N VAL A 309 15.29 9.78 -20.84
CA VAL A 309 16.24 8.86 -20.15
C VAL A 309 15.46 7.73 -19.50
N ARG A 310 15.95 6.50 -19.66
CA ARG A 310 15.47 5.35 -18.89
C ARG A 310 16.63 4.62 -18.21
N LEU A 311 16.68 4.66 -16.90
CA LEU A 311 17.70 3.96 -16.10
C LEU A 311 16.98 2.97 -15.15
N THR A 312 17.52 1.75 -15.07
CA THR A 312 17.03 0.70 -14.17
C THR A 312 18.23 0.12 -13.42
N ASP A 313 18.20 0.17 -12.10
CA ASP A 313 19.28 -0.34 -11.22
C ASP A 313 20.66 0.27 -11.54
N CYS A 314 20.69 1.57 -11.89
CA CYS A 314 21.92 2.27 -12.28
C CYS A 314 22.43 3.17 -11.16
N VAL A 315 23.75 3.39 -11.15
CA VAL A 315 24.39 4.37 -10.27
C VAL A 315 25.02 5.47 -11.11
N VAL A 316 24.58 6.71 -10.94
CA VAL A 316 25.13 7.90 -11.60
C VAL A 316 25.82 8.76 -10.56
N GLY A 317 27.10 9.03 -10.76
CA GLY A 317 27.91 9.89 -9.89
C GLY A 317 27.48 11.36 -9.94
N ASP A 318 28.18 12.20 -9.17
CA ASP A 318 27.90 13.64 -9.12
C ASP A 318 28.28 14.37 -10.43
N ASP A 319 27.67 15.52 -10.66
CA ASP A 319 28.01 16.45 -11.76
C ASP A 319 27.87 15.83 -13.16
N CYS A 320 26.99 14.85 -13.33
CA CYS A 320 26.77 14.15 -14.62
C CYS A 320 25.66 14.80 -15.45
N THR A 321 25.84 14.76 -16.77
CA THR A 321 24.80 15.02 -17.75
C THR A 321 24.45 13.70 -18.45
N VAL A 322 23.16 13.29 -18.44
CA VAL A 322 22.70 12.08 -19.10
C VAL A 322 21.47 12.41 -19.94
N ALA A 323 21.58 12.30 -21.25
CA ALA A 323 20.49 12.66 -22.19
C ALA A 323 20.11 11.51 -23.12
N SER A 324 18.81 11.30 -23.33
CA SER A 324 18.23 10.33 -24.29
C SER A 324 18.93 8.95 -24.22
N THR A 325 19.12 8.43 -23.01
CA THR A 325 19.94 7.25 -22.73
C THR A 325 19.11 6.12 -22.11
N VAL A 326 19.41 4.88 -22.50
CA VAL A 326 18.88 3.68 -21.84
C VAL A 326 20.03 2.96 -21.14
N GLY A 327 19.89 2.77 -19.82
CA GLY A 327 20.85 2.05 -18.97
C GLY A 327 20.17 1.00 -18.09
N ILE A 328 20.82 -0.13 -17.90
CA ILE A 328 20.39 -1.20 -17.03
C ILE A 328 21.59 -1.69 -16.23
N ASP A 329 21.48 -1.76 -14.89
CA ASP A 329 22.51 -2.30 -14.01
C ASP A 329 23.91 -1.81 -14.44
N SER A 330 24.08 -0.49 -14.51
CA SER A 330 25.28 0.16 -15.05
C SER A 330 25.73 1.34 -14.18
N GLU A 331 26.99 1.70 -14.29
CA GLU A 331 27.61 2.79 -13.54
C GLU A 331 28.04 3.94 -14.45
N VAL A 332 27.77 5.17 -14.04
CA VAL A 332 28.22 6.40 -14.68
C VAL A 332 29.08 7.17 -13.67
N GLY A 333 30.38 7.26 -13.94
CA GLY A 333 31.32 7.97 -13.07
C GLY A 333 31.08 9.47 -13.04
N ALA A 334 31.44 10.11 -11.94
CA ALA A 334 31.20 11.53 -11.71
C ALA A 334 31.78 12.44 -12.83
N GLY A 335 31.02 13.49 -13.17
CA GLY A 335 31.41 14.47 -14.21
C GLY A 335 31.29 13.93 -15.64
N ALA A 336 30.68 12.78 -15.85
CA ALA A 336 30.50 12.23 -17.19
C ALA A 336 29.37 12.91 -17.97
N ASP A 337 29.55 13.04 -19.29
CA ASP A 337 28.55 13.51 -20.25
C ASP A 337 28.13 12.33 -21.15
N VAL A 338 26.91 11.81 -20.96
CA VAL A 338 26.43 10.57 -21.57
C VAL A 338 25.28 10.85 -22.54
N GLY A 339 25.46 10.44 -23.76
CA GLY A 339 24.42 10.53 -24.79
C GLY A 339 24.68 11.64 -25.82
N PRO A 340 23.70 12.03 -26.63
CA PRO A 340 22.35 11.42 -26.69
C PRO A 340 22.34 10.05 -27.39
N PHE A 341 21.27 9.29 -27.15
CA PHE A 341 21.05 7.96 -27.75
C PHE A 341 22.11 6.91 -27.32
N ALA A 342 22.56 7.00 -26.07
CA ALA A 342 23.47 6.02 -25.52
C ALA A 342 22.74 4.78 -25.02
N HIS A 343 23.41 3.62 -25.08
CA HIS A 343 23.00 2.37 -24.51
C HIS A 343 24.04 1.85 -23.55
N LEU A 344 23.64 1.66 -22.29
CA LEU A 344 24.49 1.15 -21.22
C LEU A 344 23.94 -0.23 -20.79
N PRO A 345 24.48 -1.33 -21.36
CA PRO A 345 24.06 -2.67 -20.99
C PRO A 345 24.49 -3.03 -19.58
N ALA A 346 23.87 -4.09 -19.03
CA ALA A 346 24.14 -4.56 -17.67
C ALA A 346 25.63 -4.84 -17.42
N GLY A 347 26.15 -4.40 -16.28
CA GLY A 347 27.55 -4.50 -15.89
C GLY A 347 28.46 -3.49 -16.53
N SER A 348 27.97 -2.61 -17.42
CA SER A 348 28.83 -1.61 -18.08
C SER A 348 29.12 -0.42 -17.19
N ALA A 349 30.27 0.24 -17.44
CA ALA A 349 30.66 1.45 -16.76
C ALA A 349 31.14 2.56 -17.72
N VAL A 350 30.73 3.79 -17.44
CA VAL A 350 31.27 5.00 -18.04
C VAL A 350 32.24 5.64 -17.05
N THR A 351 33.49 5.87 -17.46
CA THR A 351 34.52 6.44 -16.57
C THR A 351 34.21 7.88 -16.19
N SER A 352 34.70 8.31 -15.02
CA SER A 352 34.53 9.69 -14.56
C SER A 352 35.09 10.70 -15.56
N GLY A 353 34.36 11.79 -15.80
CA GLY A 353 34.71 12.85 -16.72
C GLY A 353 34.70 12.48 -18.22
N ALA A 354 34.24 11.28 -18.55
CA ALA A 354 34.15 10.86 -19.95
C ALA A 354 32.98 11.54 -20.68
N ALA A 355 33.22 11.93 -21.95
CA ALA A 355 32.15 12.33 -22.87
C ALA A 355 31.95 11.21 -23.91
N THR A 356 30.76 10.59 -23.91
CA THR A 356 30.52 9.43 -24.78
C THR A 356 30.18 9.82 -26.22
N GLY A 357 29.56 10.96 -26.41
CA GLY A 357 28.98 11.38 -27.69
C GLY A 357 27.72 10.61 -28.06
N ALA A 358 27.16 10.96 -29.22
CA ALA A 358 25.89 10.38 -29.68
C ALA A 358 26.05 8.90 -30.13
N PHE A 359 24.98 8.11 -29.91
CA PHE A 359 24.92 6.69 -30.30
C PHE A 359 25.98 5.77 -29.66
N TYR A 360 26.44 6.16 -28.49
CA TYR A 360 27.42 5.36 -27.76
C TYR A 360 26.77 4.07 -27.25
N THR A 361 27.52 2.97 -27.33
CA THR A 361 27.21 1.72 -26.63
C THR A 361 28.39 1.36 -25.75
N ALA A 362 28.15 1.30 -24.44
CA ALA A 362 29.21 0.90 -23.52
C ALA A 362 29.57 -0.58 -23.75
N PRO A 363 30.87 -0.93 -23.70
CA PRO A 363 31.26 -2.34 -23.71
C PRO A 363 30.67 -3.05 -22.49
N PRO A 364 30.27 -4.32 -22.61
CA PRO A 364 29.91 -5.12 -21.45
C PRO A 364 31.15 -5.29 -20.58
N ALA A 365 30.93 -5.46 -19.25
CA ALA A 365 32.00 -5.68 -18.27
C ALA A 365 32.76 -6.97 -18.52
#